data_2d7e2b03d3438281955f1a0e9c8f903f
#
_entry.id   2d7e2b03d3438281955f1a0e9c8f903f
#
_cell.length_a   1.000
_cell.length_b   1.000
_cell.length_c   1.000
_cell.angle_alpha   90.00
_cell.angle_beta   90.00
_cell.angle_gamma   90.00
#
_symmetry.space_group_name_H-M   'P 1'
#
loop_
_entity.id
_entity.type
_entity.pdbx_description
1 polymer ?
#
loop_
_entity_poly.entity_id
_entity_poly.type
_entity_poly.pdbx_seq_one_letter_code
_entity_poly.pdbx_strand_id
1 'polypeptide(L)'
;MDVRNACDVTPEVEHNGTVPVWWLINSREMKEITDGGYLELANEFEVAVGAEVFPHTHPTHEFYFVMTGTGVMTVGDEQRDVSPSDLVYIPPDTVHSLRPTGGEPIHCFCFAVGVKGAGPIDYTTH
;
A
#
# COMPACT_ATOMS: atom_id res chain seq x y z
N MET A 1 8.27 13.05 -20.67
CA MET A 1 8.48 11.84 -19.84
C MET A 1 8.08 12.18 -18.42
N ASP A 2 7.20 11.38 -17.82
CA ASP A 2 6.76 11.56 -16.43
C ASP A 2 7.62 10.64 -15.55
N VAL A 3 8.45 11.23 -14.70
CA VAL A 3 9.31 10.48 -13.77
C VAL A 3 9.06 11.01 -12.37
N ARG A 4 8.74 10.14 -11.45
CA ARG A 4 8.45 10.48 -10.05
C ARG A 4 9.34 9.67 -9.14
N ASN A 5 9.92 10.35 -8.14
CA ASN A 5 10.83 9.73 -7.19
C ASN A 5 10.35 10.03 -5.77
N ALA A 6 10.30 9.01 -4.93
CA ALA A 6 9.86 9.16 -3.54
C ALA A 6 10.70 10.17 -2.76
N CYS A 7 11.99 10.34 -3.13
CA CYS A 7 12.85 11.34 -2.48
C CYS A 7 12.37 12.78 -2.69
N ASP A 8 11.57 13.03 -3.72
CA ASP A 8 11.03 14.37 -4.05
C ASP A 8 9.62 14.58 -3.49
N VAL A 9 9.09 13.62 -2.76
CA VAL A 9 7.72 13.65 -2.23
C VAL A 9 7.76 13.78 -0.72
N THR A 10 6.95 14.70 -0.17
CA THR A 10 6.74 14.78 1.27
C THR A 10 5.78 13.68 1.68
N PRO A 11 6.16 12.77 2.60
CA PRO A 11 5.29 11.68 2.96
C PRO A 11 4.09 12.15 3.79
N GLU A 12 2.95 11.49 3.58
CA GLU A 12 1.82 11.54 4.50
C GLU A 12 2.02 10.43 5.51
N VAL A 13 1.79 10.73 6.81
CA VAL A 13 2.05 9.76 7.86
C VAL A 13 0.73 9.17 8.33
N GLU A 14 0.53 7.91 8.06
CA GLU A 14 -0.70 7.15 8.35
C GLU A 14 -0.52 6.24 9.57
N HIS A 15 -1.55 5.48 9.90
CA HIS A 15 -1.54 4.54 11.02
C HIS A 15 -1.06 5.18 12.33
N ASN A 16 -1.81 6.18 12.78
CA ASN A 16 -1.56 6.91 14.03
C ASN A 16 -0.23 7.69 14.02
N GLY A 17 0.17 8.19 12.85
CA GLY A 17 1.38 8.96 12.70
C GLY A 17 2.66 8.12 12.73
N THR A 18 2.58 6.83 12.41
CA THR A 18 3.73 5.92 12.50
C THR A 18 4.18 5.33 11.17
N VAL A 19 3.36 5.42 10.11
CA VAL A 19 3.68 4.82 8.80
C VAL A 19 3.73 5.92 7.74
N PRO A 20 4.93 6.37 7.35
CA PRO A 20 5.04 7.32 6.25
C PRO A 20 4.70 6.66 4.92
N VAL A 21 3.93 7.37 4.10
CA VAL A 21 3.51 6.95 2.76
C VAL A 21 3.93 8.02 1.76
N TRP A 22 4.75 7.63 0.81
CA TRP A 22 5.19 8.49 -0.29
C TRP A 22 4.29 8.26 -1.49
N TRP A 23 3.34 9.16 -1.70
CA TRP A 23 2.39 9.09 -2.80
C TRP A 23 3.06 9.50 -4.10
N LEU A 24 3.43 8.53 -4.91
CA LEU A 24 4.00 8.78 -6.24
C LEU A 24 2.90 9.21 -7.22
N ILE A 25 1.77 8.54 -7.16
CA ILE A 25 0.58 8.86 -7.96
C ILE A 25 -0.63 8.65 -7.08
N ASN A 26 -1.37 9.70 -6.77
CA ASN A 26 -2.61 9.55 -6.02
C ASN A 26 -3.76 9.15 -6.95
N SER A 27 -4.92 8.82 -6.38
CA SER A 27 -6.06 8.31 -7.14
C SER A 27 -6.53 9.26 -8.23
N ARG A 28 -6.58 10.55 -7.94
CA ARG A 28 -7.01 11.55 -8.92
C ARG A 28 -6.03 11.63 -10.08
N GLU A 29 -4.75 11.75 -9.79
CA GLU A 29 -3.70 11.80 -10.80
C GLU A 29 -3.66 10.53 -11.64
N MET A 30 -3.84 9.37 -11.02
CA MET A 30 -3.85 8.08 -11.72
C MET A 30 -4.97 8.03 -12.76
N LYS A 31 -6.16 8.52 -12.41
CA LYS A 31 -7.28 8.57 -13.34
C LYS A 31 -7.02 9.54 -14.50
N GLU A 32 -6.36 10.65 -14.22
CA GLU A 32 -5.99 11.63 -15.26
C GLU A 32 -4.99 11.04 -16.26
N ILE A 33 -3.91 10.45 -15.79
CA ILE A 33 -2.84 9.95 -16.67
C ILE A 33 -3.22 8.66 -17.39
N THR A 34 -4.17 7.88 -16.85
CA THR A 34 -4.64 6.63 -17.46
C THR A 34 -5.98 6.76 -18.17
N ASP A 35 -6.50 7.99 -18.26
CA ASP A 35 -7.79 8.29 -18.89
C ASP A 35 -8.93 7.44 -18.31
N GLY A 36 -9.04 7.40 -17.00
CA GLY A 36 -10.08 6.67 -16.30
C GLY A 36 -9.87 5.17 -16.19
N GLY A 37 -8.64 4.71 -16.35
CA GLY A 37 -8.30 3.28 -16.23
C GLY A 37 -8.53 2.71 -14.83
N TYR A 38 -8.36 1.41 -14.68
CA TYR A 38 -8.63 0.69 -13.42
C TYR A 38 -7.55 0.86 -12.36
N LEU A 39 -6.35 1.33 -12.70
CA LEU A 39 -5.34 1.63 -11.70
C LEU A 39 -5.81 2.75 -10.80
N GLU A 40 -5.65 2.57 -9.49
CA GLU A 40 -6.14 3.52 -8.49
C GLU A 40 -5.03 4.36 -7.88
N LEU A 41 -3.86 3.77 -7.63
CA LEU A 41 -2.78 4.46 -6.95
C LEU A 41 -1.45 3.72 -7.11
N ALA A 42 -0.37 4.45 -6.82
CA ALA A 42 0.96 3.86 -6.65
C ALA A 42 1.68 4.66 -5.55
N ASN A 43 2.19 3.97 -4.55
CA ASN A 43 2.95 4.59 -3.48
C ASN A 43 4.03 3.66 -2.92
N GLU A 44 4.90 4.22 -2.11
CA GLU A 44 5.80 3.47 -1.24
C GLU A 44 5.41 3.77 0.20
N PHE A 45 5.61 2.82 1.09
CA PHE A 45 5.44 3.04 2.52
C PHE A 45 6.50 2.29 3.31
N GLU A 46 6.75 2.74 4.51
CA GLU A 46 7.72 2.13 5.41
C GLU A 46 7.12 1.91 6.79
N VAL A 47 7.30 0.70 7.31
CA VAL A 47 6.84 0.35 8.65
C VAL A 47 8.07 0.15 9.53
N ALA A 48 8.29 1.07 10.47
CA ALA A 48 9.42 1.01 11.39
C ALA A 48 9.26 -0.15 12.38
N VAL A 49 10.37 -0.59 12.94
CA VAL A 49 10.36 -1.57 14.03
C VAL A 49 9.48 -1.02 15.16
N GLY A 50 8.52 -1.82 15.62
CA GLY A 50 7.56 -1.41 16.64
C GLY A 50 6.30 -0.75 16.11
N ALA A 51 6.25 -0.38 14.84
CA ALA A 51 5.05 0.13 14.18
C ALA A 51 4.34 -1.00 13.41
N GLU A 52 3.13 -0.72 12.94
CA GLU A 52 2.42 -1.66 12.05
C GLU A 52 1.43 -0.91 11.17
N VAL A 53 1.16 -1.49 10.01
CA VAL A 53 -0.03 -1.16 9.21
C VAL A 53 -1.19 -1.82 9.93
N PHE A 54 -2.07 -1.02 10.52
CA PHE A 54 -3.17 -1.53 11.33
C PHE A 54 -4.15 -2.34 10.48
N PRO A 55 -4.85 -3.32 11.08
CA PRO A 55 -5.90 -4.05 10.37
C PRO A 55 -6.93 -3.08 9.77
N HIS A 56 -7.13 -3.15 8.47
CA HIS A 56 -8.06 -2.30 7.75
C HIS A 56 -8.47 -2.95 6.42
N THR A 57 -9.43 -2.36 5.74
CA THR A 57 -9.91 -2.85 4.44
C THR A 57 -9.92 -1.73 3.41
N HIS A 58 -9.84 -2.12 2.14
CA HIS A 58 -10.05 -1.23 0.99
C HIS A 58 -10.98 -1.92 -0.01
N PRO A 59 -11.79 -1.16 -0.77
CA PRO A 59 -12.68 -1.73 -1.77
C PRO A 59 -11.98 -2.01 -3.10
N THR A 60 -10.66 -2.14 -3.11
CA THR A 60 -9.84 -2.38 -4.30
C THR A 60 -9.09 -3.68 -4.21
N HIS A 61 -8.62 -4.17 -5.36
CA HIS A 61 -7.52 -5.13 -5.39
C HIS A 61 -6.25 -4.37 -5.04
N GLU A 62 -5.53 -4.80 -4.02
CA GLU A 62 -4.31 -4.12 -3.57
C GLU A 62 -3.11 -5.07 -3.61
N PHE A 63 -1.94 -4.52 -3.92
CA PHE A 63 -0.72 -5.29 -4.06
C PHE A 63 0.39 -4.61 -3.28
N TYR A 64 1.07 -5.37 -2.42
CA TYR A 64 2.29 -4.94 -1.73
C TYR A 64 3.48 -5.71 -2.28
N PHE A 65 4.48 -5.01 -2.77
CA PHE A 65 5.76 -5.60 -3.15
C PHE A 65 6.80 -5.22 -2.11
N VAL A 66 7.36 -6.23 -1.42
CA VAL A 66 8.36 -5.99 -0.39
C VAL A 66 9.70 -5.66 -1.05
N MET A 67 10.22 -4.48 -0.79
CA MET A 67 11.49 -4.01 -1.33
C MET A 67 12.64 -4.35 -0.39
N THR A 68 12.51 -4.02 0.89
CA THR A 68 13.51 -4.31 1.94
C THR A 68 12.82 -4.66 3.25
N GLY A 69 13.54 -5.37 4.11
CA GLY A 69 13.02 -5.79 5.41
C GLY A 69 12.18 -7.06 5.33
N THR A 70 11.81 -7.57 6.50
CA THR A 70 10.99 -8.77 6.67
C THR A 70 9.82 -8.46 7.61
N GLY A 71 8.73 -9.19 7.46
CA GLY A 71 7.56 -8.97 8.30
C GLY A 71 6.59 -10.14 8.32
N VAL A 72 5.52 -9.96 9.10
CA VAL A 72 4.36 -10.85 9.08
C VAL A 72 3.22 -10.11 8.43
N MET A 73 2.70 -10.71 7.35
CA MET A 73 1.53 -10.21 6.63
C MET A 73 0.31 -11.03 7.02
N THR A 74 -0.78 -10.33 7.32
CA THR A 74 -2.09 -10.96 7.57
C THR A 74 -3.04 -10.52 6.48
N VAL A 75 -3.69 -11.48 5.82
CA VAL A 75 -4.74 -11.24 4.83
C VAL A 75 -5.90 -12.15 5.18
N GLY A 76 -7.02 -11.57 5.61
CA GLY A 76 -8.16 -12.33 6.11
C GLY A 76 -7.78 -13.14 7.34
N ASP A 77 -7.95 -14.45 7.29
CA ASP A 77 -7.59 -15.38 8.36
C ASP A 77 -6.24 -16.08 8.15
N GLU A 78 -5.49 -15.69 7.12
CA GLU A 78 -4.17 -16.25 6.82
C GLU A 78 -3.08 -15.32 7.31
N GLN A 79 -2.00 -15.91 7.80
CA GLN A 79 -0.81 -15.20 8.25
C GLN A 79 0.43 -15.85 7.66
N ARG A 80 1.37 -15.03 7.19
CA ARG A 80 2.58 -15.54 6.57
C ARG A 80 3.74 -14.57 6.74
N ASP A 81 4.95 -15.10 6.89
CA ASP A 81 6.18 -14.32 6.81
C ASP A 81 6.40 -13.85 5.37
N VAL A 82 6.82 -12.61 5.22
CA VAL A 82 7.17 -12.01 3.93
C VAL A 82 8.57 -11.43 3.99
N SER A 83 9.24 -11.42 2.84
CA SER A 83 10.63 -10.99 2.68
C SER A 83 10.81 -10.30 1.34
N PRO A 84 11.98 -9.67 1.09
CA PRO A 84 12.21 -8.93 -0.15
C PRO A 84 11.90 -9.75 -1.40
N SER A 85 11.28 -9.08 -2.37
CA SER A 85 10.78 -9.63 -3.64
C SER A 85 9.48 -10.43 -3.53
N ASP A 86 8.87 -10.51 -2.37
CA ASP A 86 7.53 -11.07 -2.25
C ASP A 86 6.49 -10.06 -2.74
N LEU A 87 5.53 -10.54 -3.54
CA LEU A 87 4.35 -9.78 -3.94
C LEU A 87 3.14 -10.36 -3.22
N VAL A 88 2.49 -9.52 -2.42
CA VAL A 88 1.27 -9.90 -1.69
C VAL A 88 0.07 -9.34 -2.42
N TYR A 89 -0.89 -10.21 -2.72
CA TYR A 89 -2.18 -9.79 -3.25
C TYR A 89 -3.22 -9.74 -2.13
N ILE A 90 -3.93 -8.63 -2.05
CA ILE A 90 -5.00 -8.39 -1.06
C ILE A 90 -6.31 -8.21 -1.83
N PRO A 91 -7.26 -9.15 -1.68
CA PRO A 91 -8.57 -9.02 -2.34
C PRO A 91 -9.37 -7.83 -1.81
N PRO A 92 -10.36 -7.33 -2.58
CA PRO A 92 -11.24 -6.28 -2.10
C PRO A 92 -11.93 -6.63 -0.78
N ASP A 93 -12.10 -5.62 0.08
CA ASP A 93 -12.84 -5.71 1.35
C ASP A 93 -12.30 -6.78 2.32
N THR A 94 -11.03 -7.15 2.17
CA THR A 94 -10.38 -8.14 3.02
C THR A 94 -9.50 -7.44 4.04
N VAL A 95 -9.71 -7.75 5.32
CA VAL A 95 -8.91 -7.18 6.42
C VAL A 95 -7.46 -7.61 6.24
N HIS A 96 -6.55 -6.66 6.29
CA HIS A 96 -5.12 -6.93 6.18
C HIS A 96 -4.30 -6.04 7.09
N SER A 97 -3.12 -6.54 7.46
CA SER A 97 -2.17 -5.84 8.31
C SER A 97 -0.76 -6.34 8.04
N LEU A 98 0.22 -5.52 8.41
CA LEU A 98 1.64 -5.84 8.20
C LEU A 98 2.46 -5.26 9.36
N ARG A 99 3.34 -6.08 9.94
CA ARG A 99 4.29 -5.62 10.94
C ARG A 99 5.69 -6.17 10.65
N PRO A 100 6.75 -5.38 10.90
CA PRO A 100 8.11 -5.87 10.73
C PRO A 100 8.47 -6.90 11.81
N THR A 101 9.31 -7.86 11.45
CA THR A 101 9.79 -8.91 12.38
C THR A 101 11.30 -8.91 12.53
N GLY A 102 12.03 -8.25 11.65
CA GLY A 102 13.47 -8.11 11.75
C GLY A 102 13.89 -6.91 12.59
N GLY A 103 15.19 -6.67 12.66
CA GLY A 103 15.76 -5.52 13.34
C GLY A 103 15.77 -4.23 12.50
N GLU A 104 15.10 -4.25 11.34
CA GLU A 104 15.03 -3.11 10.43
C GLU A 104 13.60 -2.88 9.95
N PRO A 105 13.28 -1.66 9.44
CA PRO A 105 11.98 -1.39 8.87
C PRO A 105 11.69 -2.26 7.67
N ILE A 106 10.39 -2.51 7.41
CA ILE A 106 9.95 -3.11 6.15
C ILE A 106 9.49 -1.99 5.22
N HIS A 107 9.99 -1.97 3.99
CA HIS A 107 9.68 -0.98 2.98
C HIS A 107 9.01 -1.67 1.79
N CYS A 108 7.85 -1.16 1.40
CA CYS A 108 7.04 -1.74 0.34
C CYS A 108 6.70 -0.73 -0.74
N PHE A 109 6.52 -1.24 -1.96
CA PHE A 109 5.81 -0.54 -3.03
C PHE A 109 4.38 -1.07 -3.08
N CYS A 110 3.41 -0.16 -3.16
CA CYS A 110 1.99 -0.51 -3.19
C CYS A 110 1.33 0.05 -4.44
N PHE A 111 0.50 -0.77 -5.08
CA PHE A 111 -0.42 -0.29 -6.10
C PHE A 111 -1.77 -0.97 -5.92
N ALA A 112 -2.81 -0.34 -6.44
CA ALA A 112 -4.17 -0.85 -6.33
C ALA A 112 -4.90 -0.75 -7.66
N VAL A 113 -5.81 -1.71 -7.88
CA VAL A 113 -6.62 -1.81 -9.08
C VAL A 113 -8.09 -1.79 -8.66
N GLY A 114 -8.87 -0.95 -9.33
CA GLY A 114 -10.31 -0.85 -9.07
C GLY A 114 -11.04 -2.13 -9.45
N VAL A 115 -12.17 -2.38 -8.78
CA VAL A 115 -13.05 -3.49 -9.14
C VAL A 115 -13.86 -3.09 -10.36
N LYS A 116 -13.88 -3.96 -11.38
CA LYS A 116 -14.61 -3.71 -12.61
C LYS A 116 -16.09 -3.49 -12.31
N GLY A 117 -16.63 -2.37 -12.80
CA GLY A 117 -18.03 -2.00 -12.60
C GLY A 117 -18.32 -1.29 -11.29
N ALA A 118 -17.36 -1.13 -10.40
CA ALA A 118 -17.50 -0.32 -9.21
C ALA A 118 -17.46 1.17 -9.57
N GLY A 119 -18.13 1.98 -8.78
CA GLY A 119 -18.07 3.43 -8.91
C GLY A 119 -16.78 4.02 -8.35
N PRO A 120 -16.71 5.37 -8.29
CA PRO A 120 -15.56 6.05 -7.70
C PRO A 120 -15.30 5.60 -6.26
N ILE A 121 -14.03 5.54 -5.88
CA ILE A 121 -13.62 5.12 -4.54
C ILE A 121 -13.14 6.34 -3.76
N ASP A 122 -13.64 6.45 -2.53
CA ASP A 122 -13.18 7.47 -1.59
C ASP A 122 -12.12 6.88 -0.67
N TYR A 123 -10.89 7.32 -0.81
CA TYR A 123 -9.77 6.87 0.00
C TYR A 123 -9.58 7.67 1.29
N THR A 124 -10.47 8.62 1.58
CA THR A 124 -10.33 9.48 2.77
C THR A 124 -10.99 8.89 4.01
N THR A 125 -11.75 7.82 3.90
CA THR A 125 -12.61 7.27 4.96
C THR A 125 -12.17 5.91 5.49
N HIS A 126 -10.97 5.48 5.20
CA HIS A 126 -10.50 4.17 5.68
C HIS A 126 -9.34 4.23 6.66
#